data_da7fe9c705e90727419721c3b1e13713
#
_entry.id   da7fe9c705e90727419721c3b1e13713
#
_cell.length_a   1.000
_cell.length_b   1.000
_cell.length_c   1.000
_cell.angle_alpha   90.00
_cell.angle_beta   90.00
_cell.angle_gamma   90.00
#
_symmetry.space_group_name_H-M   'P 1'
#
loop_
_entity.id
_entity.type
_entity.pdbx_description
1 polymer ?
#
loop_
_entity_poly.entity_id
_entity_poly.type
_entity_poly.pdbx_seq_one_letter_code
_entity_poly.pdbx_strand_id
1 'polypeptide(L)'
;MSSQITNKIKSDKLIQQIKTFAKNTKVLLVGGVIRDFCLGKENHDKDIIVVEKDAKIFAQELAKELDATYIPLDEINHIYRLVLRDKINFIDITNPIENSLQKDLERRDLRMNAIAYDLQDDKFIDLFSGFKDLNDEKINIISEQNLVDDPLRLLRIFRFQAITGFDIDENLIKIVKQHKNLINKPAKERINYELMKLFSGNYTVKALENLDKSGILCEILPIFNDVKKVPPNSHHHLPLIGHSIE
;
A
#
# COMPACT_ATOMS: atom_id res chain seq x y z
N MET A 1 15.34 -2.20 14.84
CA MET A 1 14.05 -2.01 14.13
C MET A 1 12.96 -2.97 14.63
N SER A 2 13.11 -4.29 14.55
CA SER A 2 12.05 -5.27 14.92
C SER A 2 11.54 -5.13 16.38
N SER A 3 12.41 -4.97 17.39
CA SER A 3 11.99 -4.78 18.80
C SER A 3 11.19 -3.48 19.04
N GLN A 4 11.51 -2.39 18.35
CA GLN A 4 10.76 -1.13 18.44
C GLN A 4 9.36 -1.27 17.85
N ILE A 5 9.24 -1.96 16.71
CA ILE A 5 7.95 -2.19 16.05
C ILE A 5 7.10 -3.12 16.91
N THR A 6 7.68 -4.20 17.44
CA THR A 6 6.99 -5.09 18.39
C THR A 6 6.43 -4.31 19.59
N ASN A 7 7.20 -3.37 20.15
CA ASN A 7 6.72 -2.55 21.25
C ASN A 7 5.56 -1.64 20.83
N LYS A 8 5.58 -1.06 19.62
CA LYS A 8 4.46 -0.28 19.09
C LYS A 8 3.21 -1.14 18.92
N ILE A 9 3.34 -2.34 18.34
CA ILE A 9 2.23 -3.29 18.19
C ILE A 9 1.65 -3.65 19.57
N LYS A 10 2.51 -3.93 20.54
CA LYS A 10 2.10 -4.26 21.91
C LYS A 10 1.49 -3.09 22.70
N SER A 11 1.82 -1.85 22.34
CA SER A 11 1.23 -0.66 22.95
C SER A 11 -0.04 -0.15 22.26
N ASP A 12 -0.33 -0.61 21.04
CA ASP A 12 -1.55 -0.23 20.30
C ASP A 12 -2.77 -0.92 20.94
N LYS A 13 -3.64 -0.13 21.55
CA LYS A 13 -4.80 -0.64 22.31
C LYS A 13 -5.74 -1.48 21.45
N LEU A 14 -5.97 -1.05 20.19
CA LEU A 14 -6.87 -1.74 19.28
C LEU A 14 -6.29 -3.11 18.89
N ILE A 15 -5.00 -3.18 18.59
CA ILE A 15 -4.33 -4.44 18.29
C ILE A 15 -4.38 -5.39 19.50
N GLN A 16 -4.21 -4.87 20.72
CA GLN A 16 -4.31 -5.70 21.93
C GLN A 16 -5.73 -6.21 22.19
N GLN A 17 -6.75 -5.42 21.88
CA GLN A 17 -8.14 -5.87 21.93
C GLN A 17 -8.39 -6.99 20.91
N ILE A 18 -7.94 -6.84 19.67
CA ILE A 18 -8.03 -7.87 18.63
C ILE A 18 -7.31 -9.16 19.10
N LYS A 19 -6.08 -9.05 19.61
CA LYS A 19 -5.30 -10.19 20.12
C LYS A 19 -6.04 -10.91 21.25
N THR A 20 -6.58 -10.17 22.19
CA THR A 20 -7.32 -10.72 23.34
C THR A 20 -8.60 -11.43 22.89
N PHE A 21 -9.34 -10.84 21.96
CA PHE A 21 -10.54 -11.43 21.37
C PHE A 21 -10.24 -12.71 20.59
N ALA A 22 -9.18 -12.67 19.77
CA ALA A 22 -8.80 -13.80 18.92
C ALA A 22 -8.48 -15.09 19.71
N LYS A 23 -7.96 -14.96 20.92
CA LYS A 23 -7.58 -16.12 21.78
C LYS A 23 -6.70 -17.10 21.02
N ASN A 24 -7.28 -18.26 20.67
CA ASN A 24 -6.60 -19.35 19.97
C ASN A 24 -6.75 -19.28 18.44
N THR A 25 -7.53 -18.32 17.93
CA THR A 25 -7.63 -18.11 16.48
C THR A 25 -6.36 -17.42 15.99
N LYS A 26 -5.72 -17.99 14.98
CA LYS A 26 -4.54 -17.37 14.39
C LYS A 26 -4.93 -16.13 13.59
N VAL A 27 -4.42 -14.97 14.01
CA VAL A 27 -4.67 -13.67 13.39
C VAL A 27 -3.34 -13.01 13.07
N LEU A 28 -3.23 -12.58 11.81
CA LEU A 28 -2.03 -11.92 11.30
C LEU A 28 -2.35 -10.46 10.98
N LEU A 29 -1.58 -9.54 11.55
CA LEU A 29 -1.57 -8.15 11.15
C LEU A 29 -0.72 -8.02 9.89
N VAL A 30 -1.23 -7.36 8.84
CA VAL A 30 -0.56 -7.33 7.53
C VAL A 30 -0.61 -5.94 6.90
N GLY A 31 0.15 -5.73 5.84
CA GLY A 31 0.00 -4.55 4.99
C GLY A 31 0.64 -3.29 5.52
N GLY A 32 -0.05 -2.19 5.27
CA GLY A 32 0.46 -0.84 5.52
C GLY A 32 0.77 -0.52 6.96
N VAL A 33 0.10 -1.14 7.91
CA VAL A 33 0.29 -0.87 9.35
C VAL A 33 1.71 -1.17 9.82
N ILE A 34 2.32 -2.28 9.37
CA ILE A 34 3.70 -2.63 9.76
C ILE A 34 4.69 -1.63 9.16
N ARG A 35 4.54 -1.29 7.88
CA ARG A 35 5.32 -0.23 7.22
C ARG A 35 5.20 1.09 7.98
N ASP A 36 4.00 1.52 8.32
CA ASP A 36 3.76 2.80 8.98
C ASP A 36 4.39 2.83 10.38
N PHE A 37 4.33 1.73 11.12
CA PHE A 37 5.04 1.61 12.40
C PHE A 37 6.56 1.66 12.24
N CYS A 38 7.13 1.08 11.17
CA CYS A 38 8.56 1.22 10.84
C CYS A 38 8.94 2.68 10.59
N LEU A 39 8.07 3.42 9.89
CA LEU A 39 8.27 4.83 9.53
C LEU A 39 7.91 5.81 10.66
N GLY A 40 7.52 5.32 11.83
CA GLY A 40 7.11 6.17 12.95
C GLY A 40 5.78 6.88 12.76
N LYS A 41 4.98 6.46 11.79
CA LYS A 41 3.67 7.06 11.48
C LYS A 41 2.55 6.41 12.29
N GLU A 42 1.50 7.17 12.57
CA GLU A 42 0.25 6.61 13.04
C GLU A 42 -0.44 5.85 11.91
N ASN A 43 -1.19 4.82 12.28
CA ASN A 43 -1.96 4.04 11.33
C ASN A 43 -3.37 3.82 11.88
N HIS A 44 -4.37 4.22 11.08
CA HIS A 44 -5.79 4.10 11.41
C HIS A 44 -6.49 2.96 10.66
N ASP A 45 -5.82 2.32 9.72
CA ASP A 45 -6.37 1.28 8.85
C ASP A 45 -5.60 -0.01 9.07
N LYS A 46 -6.18 -0.93 9.83
CA LYS A 46 -5.55 -2.18 10.23
C LYS A 46 -6.07 -3.33 9.37
N ASP A 47 -5.20 -3.87 8.53
CA ASP A 47 -5.50 -5.07 7.75
C ASP A 47 -5.15 -6.32 8.57
N ILE A 48 -6.09 -7.22 8.75
CA ILE A 48 -5.85 -8.51 9.40
C ILE A 48 -6.29 -9.68 8.54
N ILE A 49 -5.52 -10.75 8.61
CA ILE A 49 -5.85 -12.05 8.01
C ILE A 49 -6.20 -13.01 9.14
N VAL A 50 -7.38 -13.64 9.04
CA VAL A 50 -7.84 -14.66 9.96
C VAL A 50 -7.62 -16.04 9.34
N VAL A 51 -6.86 -16.89 10.01
CA VAL A 51 -6.53 -18.25 9.54
C VAL A 51 -7.41 -19.26 10.28
N GLU A 52 -7.87 -20.28 9.56
CA GLU A 52 -8.65 -21.42 10.11
C GLU A 52 -10.03 -21.07 10.68
N LYS A 53 -10.47 -19.82 10.61
CA LYS A 53 -11.83 -19.39 10.96
C LYS A 53 -12.39 -18.54 9.83
N ASP A 54 -13.69 -18.64 9.59
CA ASP A 54 -14.38 -17.80 8.62
C ASP A 54 -14.25 -16.31 8.99
N ALA A 55 -13.73 -15.50 8.07
CA ALA A 55 -13.51 -14.07 8.28
C ALA A 55 -14.81 -13.30 8.52
N LYS A 56 -15.94 -13.71 7.90
CA LYS A 56 -17.26 -13.10 8.10
C LYS A 56 -17.73 -13.29 9.54
N ILE A 57 -17.66 -14.53 10.03
CA ILE A 57 -18.06 -14.85 11.40
C ILE A 57 -17.16 -14.13 12.38
N PHE A 58 -15.84 -14.18 12.18
CA PHE A 58 -14.89 -13.47 13.03
C PHE A 58 -15.15 -11.96 13.06
N ALA A 59 -15.39 -11.34 11.89
CA ALA A 59 -15.67 -9.90 11.78
C ALA A 59 -16.97 -9.51 12.50
N GLN A 60 -18.03 -10.29 12.36
CA GLN A 60 -19.31 -10.04 13.05
C GLN A 60 -19.21 -10.15 14.56
N GLU A 61 -18.46 -11.14 15.06
CA GLU A 61 -18.23 -11.30 16.48
C GLU A 61 -17.34 -10.20 17.05
N LEU A 62 -16.23 -9.87 16.37
CA LEU A 62 -15.32 -8.79 16.76
C LEU A 62 -16.01 -7.42 16.72
N ALA A 63 -16.93 -7.19 15.76
CA ALA A 63 -17.71 -5.96 15.70
C ALA A 63 -18.56 -5.76 16.97
N LYS A 64 -19.16 -6.82 17.50
CA LYS A 64 -19.93 -6.77 18.77
C LYS A 64 -19.04 -6.49 19.96
N GLU A 65 -17.86 -7.13 20.00
CA GLU A 65 -16.88 -6.94 21.09
C GLU A 65 -16.34 -5.51 21.13
N LEU A 66 -16.05 -4.92 19.96
CA LEU A 66 -15.50 -3.57 19.85
C LEU A 66 -16.58 -2.47 19.74
N ASP A 67 -17.87 -2.85 19.72
CA ASP A 67 -18.97 -1.95 19.46
C ASP A 67 -18.76 -1.12 18.17
N ALA A 68 -18.36 -1.83 17.12
CA ALA A 68 -18.02 -1.29 15.81
C ALA A 68 -19.13 -1.58 14.77
N THR A 69 -19.19 -0.78 13.72
CA THR A 69 -20.09 -1.01 12.59
C THR A 69 -19.46 -2.02 11.62
N TYR A 70 -20.14 -3.15 11.40
CA TYR A 70 -19.75 -4.15 10.41
C TYR A 70 -20.25 -3.77 9.01
N ILE A 71 -19.35 -3.81 8.02
CA ILE A 71 -19.62 -3.50 6.60
C ILE A 71 -19.01 -4.58 5.72
N PRO A 72 -19.80 -5.33 4.93
CA PRO A 72 -19.24 -6.20 3.89
C PRO A 72 -18.76 -5.34 2.71
N LEU A 73 -17.45 -5.29 2.46
CA LEU A 73 -16.89 -4.55 1.33
C LEU A 73 -16.92 -5.38 0.04
N ASP A 74 -16.58 -6.66 0.15
CA ASP A 74 -16.58 -7.60 -0.97
C ASP A 74 -16.88 -9.01 -0.43
N GLU A 75 -18.11 -9.47 -0.61
CA GLU A 75 -18.52 -10.80 -0.13
C GLU A 75 -17.92 -11.93 -0.96
N ILE A 76 -17.60 -11.68 -2.24
CA ILE A 76 -16.99 -12.69 -3.13
C ILE A 76 -15.55 -12.97 -2.70
N ASN A 77 -14.82 -11.91 -2.39
CA ASN A 77 -13.43 -12.00 -1.94
C ASN A 77 -13.28 -12.06 -0.42
N HIS A 78 -14.38 -12.21 0.32
CA HIS A 78 -14.40 -12.31 1.78
C HIS A 78 -13.69 -11.14 2.49
N ILE A 79 -13.98 -9.89 2.06
CA ILE A 79 -13.41 -8.67 2.66
C ILE A 79 -14.49 -7.97 3.49
N TYR A 80 -14.21 -7.82 4.76
CA TYR A 80 -15.14 -7.23 5.75
C TYR A 80 -14.47 -6.10 6.49
N ARG A 81 -15.13 -4.95 6.59
CA ARG A 81 -14.63 -3.77 7.31
C ARG A 81 -15.39 -3.56 8.60
N LEU A 82 -14.65 -3.28 9.66
CA LEU A 82 -15.19 -2.73 10.89
C LEU A 82 -14.84 -1.25 10.98
N VAL A 83 -15.84 -0.41 11.18
CA VAL A 83 -15.68 1.02 11.41
C VAL A 83 -15.88 1.26 12.90
N LEU A 84 -14.85 1.73 13.59
CA LEU A 84 -14.93 2.02 15.02
C LEU A 84 -15.80 3.26 15.30
N ARG A 85 -16.24 3.44 16.54
CA ARG A 85 -17.11 4.58 16.93
C ARG A 85 -16.52 5.94 16.64
N ASP A 86 -15.20 6.09 16.67
CA ASP A 86 -14.49 7.32 16.34
C ASP A 86 -14.56 7.69 14.85
N LYS A 87 -15.00 6.75 13.98
CA LYS A 87 -15.08 6.87 12.51
C LYS A 87 -13.74 7.19 11.84
N ILE A 88 -12.64 7.04 12.56
CA ILE A 88 -11.27 7.29 12.10
C ILE A 88 -10.53 5.96 11.95
N ASN A 89 -10.73 5.03 12.90
CA ASN A 89 -10.09 3.73 12.89
C ASN A 89 -10.95 2.69 12.20
N PHE A 90 -10.30 1.91 11.32
CA PHE A 90 -10.90 0.83 10.52
C PHE A 90 -10.12 -0.46 10.72
N ILE A 91 -10.82 -1.59 10.59
CA ILE A 91 -10.20 -2.92 10.57
C ILE A 91 -10.74 -3.64 9.34
N ASP A 92 -9.87 -3.97 8.39
CA ASP A 92 -10.19 -4.83 7.27
C ASP A 92 -9.82 -6.28 7.59
N ILE A 93 -10.77 -7.17 7.46
CA ILE A 93 -10.69 -8.56 7.88
C ILE A 93 -10.91 -9.45 6.67
N THR A 94 -9.95 -10.35 6.41
CA THR A 94 -10.00 -11.29 5.30
C THR A 94 -9.55 -12.69 5.72
N ASN A 95 -9.91 -13.70 4.91
CA ASN A 95 -9.19 -14.97 4.94
C ASN A 95 -8.00 -14.93 3.97
N PRO A 96 -6.95 -15.73 4.18
CA PRO A 96 -5.85 -15.80 3.24
C PRO A 96 -6.32 -16.44 1.92
N ILE A 97 -5.84 -15.92 0.79
CA ILE A 97 -6.16 -16.46 -0.53
C ILE A 97 -5.77 -17.93 -0.60
N GLU A 98 -6.67 -18.77 -1.08
CA GLU A 98 -6.48 -20.20 -1.20
C GLU A 98 -5.98 -20.86 0.11
N ASN A 99 -6.38 -20.32 1.25
CA ASN A 99 -5.90 -20.72 2.59
C ASN A 99 -4.36 -20.66 2.75
N SER A 100 -3.68 -19.81 1.98
CA SER A 100 -2.22 -19.66 1.98
C SER A 100 -1.79 -18.23 2.26
N LEU A 101 -1.16 -18.00 3.41
CA LEU A 101 -0.55 -16.71 3.72
C LEU A 101 0.50 -16.31 2.68
N GLN A 102 1.31 -17.27 2.20
CA GLN A 102 2.33 -17.00 1.19
C GLN A 102 1.71 -16.41 -0.07
N LYS A 103 0.63 -17.01 -0.60
CA LYS A 103 -0.08 -16.50 -1.78
C LYS A 103 -0.70 -15.13 -1.55
N ASP A 104 -1.23 -14.89 -0.33
CA ASP A 104 -1.78 -13.58 0.00
C ASP A 104 -0.70 -12.49 0.01
N LEU A 105 0.46 -12.77 0.59
CA LEU A 105 1.58 -11.83 0.60
C LEU A 105 2.19 -11.67 -0.79
N GLU A 106 2.30 -12.74 -1.57
CA GLU A 106 2.88 -12.76 -2.92
C GLU A 106 2.11 -11.88 -3.91
N ARG A 107 0.79 -11.79 -3.80
CA ARG A 107 -0.05 -10.95 -4.67
C ARG A 107 0.00 -9.45 -4.37
N ARG A 108 0.66 -9.02 -3.29
CA ARG A 108 0.73 -7.60 -2.90
C ARG A 108 1.59 -6.79 -3.88
N ASP A 109 1.46 -5.46 -3.83
CA ASP A 109 2.14 -4.53 -4.72
C ASP A 109 3.65 -4.45 -4.46
N LEU A 110 4.01 -4.08 -3.23
CA LEU A 110 5.38 -3.76 -2.83
C LEU A 110 5.84 -4.70 -1.70
N ARG A 111 7.13 -5.04 -1.68
CA ARG A 111 7.72 -5.88 -0.64
C ARG A 111 7.51 -5.30 0.76
N MET A 112 7.64 -3.98 0.93
CA MET A 112 7.41 -3.29 2.22
C MET A 112 5.95 -3.37 2.70
N ASN A 113 5.00 -3.74 1.83
CA ASN A 113 3.59 -3.96 2.17
C ASN A 113 3.25 -5.44 2.34
N ALA A 114 4.23 -6.34 2.14
CA ALA A 114 4.06 -7.80 2.22
C ALA A 114 4.69 -8.41 3.47
N ILE A 115 4.76 -7.65 4.54
CA ILE A 115 5.19 -8.11 5.86
C ILE A 115 3.94 -8.45 6.66
N ALA A 116 3.97 -9.57 7.38
CA ALA A 116 2.94 -9.96 8.33
C ALA A 116 3.50 -10.06 9.75
N TYR A 117 2.62 -9.90 10.74
CA TYR A 117 2.94 -10.12 12.15
C TYR A 117 1.89 -11.04 12.78
N ASP A 118 2.33 -12.17 13.30
CA ASP A 118 1.49 -13.11 14.01
C ASP A 118 1.19 -12.56 15.43
N LEU A 119 -0.08 -12.29 15.70
CA LEU A 119 -0.50 -11.72 16.97
C LEU A 119 -0.39 -12.73 18.15
N GLN A 120 -0.49 -14.02 17.89
CA GLN A 120 -0.41 -15.06 18.92
C GLN A 120 1.04 -15.35 19.26
N ASP A 121 1.88 -15.57 18.24
CA ASP A 121 3.29 -15.97 18.42
C ASP A 121 4.24 -14.77 18.62
N ASP A 122 3.76 -13.54 18.46
CA ASP A 122 4.56 -12.30 18.49
C ASP A 122 5.76 -12.35 17.52
N LYS A 123 5.55 -12.87 16.28
CA LYS A 123 6.59 -13.07 15.28
C LYS A 123 6.27 -12.36 13.96
N PHE A 124 7.30 -11.78 13.35
CA PHE A 124 7.21 -11.27 11.98
C PHE A 124 7.40 -12.39 10.96
N ILE A 125 6.68 -12.27 9.85
CA ILE A 125 6.79 -13.10 8.66
C ILE A 125 7.09 -12.16 7.49
N ASP A 126 8.31 -12.24 6.96
CA ASP A 126 8.79 -11.42 5.84
C ASP A 126 9.39 -12.32 4.78
N LEU A 127 8.56 -12.77 3.85
CA LEU A 127 8.94 -13.70 2.79
C LEU A 127 9.62 -13.02 1.60
N PHE A 128 9.49 -11.70 1.48
CA PHE A 128 9.91 -10.93 0.31
C PHE A 128 10.93 -9.84 0.63
N SER A 129 11.55 -9.89 1.82
CA SER A 129 12.56 -8.91 2.25
C SER A 129 12.03 -7.47 2.37
N GLY A 130 10.79 -7.32 2.82
CA GLY A 130 10.16 -6.00 3.03
C GLY A 130 10.87 -5.17 4.09
N PHE A 131 11.38 -5.78 5.18
CA PHE A 131 12.19 -5.07 6.17
C PHE A 131 13.52 -4.55 5.60
N LYS A 132 14.11 -5.29 4.65
CA LYS A 132 15.31 -4.83 3.96
C LYS A 132 15.01 -3.58 3.16
N ASP A 133 13.92 -3.57 2.39
CA ASP A 133 13.49 -2.42 1.61
C ASP A 133 13.22 -1.19 2.50
N LEU A 134 12.56 -1.40 3.66
CA LEU A 134 12.30 -0.34 4.64
C LEU A 134 13.59 0.23 5.25
N ASN A 135 14.59 -0.63 5.52
CA ASN A 135 15.87 -0.21 6.08
C ASN A 135 16.75 0.50 5.04
N ASP A 136 16.72 0.04 3.80
CA ASP A 136 17.50 0.58 2.68
C ASP A 136 16.81 1.78 2.00
N GLU A 137 15.61 2.16 2.48
CA GLU A 137 14.76 3.23 1.92
C GLU A 137 14.48 3.04 0.43
N LYS A 138 14.17 1.80 0.01
CA LYS A 138 13.92 1.44 -1.39
C LYS A 138 12.50 0.96 -1.62
N ILE A 139 12.01 1.21 -2.83
CA ILE A 139 10.74 0.68 -3.33
C ILE A 139 11.04 -0.46 -4.30
N ASN A 140 10.63 -1.67 -3.94
CA ASN A 140 10.69 -2.84 -4.79
C ASN A 140 9.32 -3.52 -4.88
N ILE A 141 9.01 -4.01 -6.08
CA ILE A 141 7.83 -4.84 -6.34
C ILE A 141 8.12 -6.30 -5.96
N ILE A 142 7.07 -7.07 -5.73
CA ILE A 142 7.21 -8.52 -5.48
C ILE A 142 7.44 -9.24 -6.81
N SER A 143 6.60 -8.95 -7.82
CA SER A 143 6.74 -9.50 -9.16
C SER A 143 6.17 -8.55 -10.23
N GLU A 144 6.63 -8.69 -11.47
CA GLU A 144 6.06 -7.95 -12.62
C GLU A 144 4.62 -8.38 -12.90
N GLN A 145 4.30 -9.66 -12.68
CA GLN A 145 2.96 -10.19 -12.88
C GLN A 145 1.92 -9.42 -12.05
N ASN A 146 2.28 -9.01 -10.82
CA ASN A 146 1.39 -8.23 -9.96
C ASN A 146 1.01 -6.86 -10.55
N LEU A 147 1.87 -6.28 -11.41
CA LEU A 147 1.56 -5.04 -12.13
C LEU A 147 0.59 -5.28 -13.28
N VAL A 148 0.63 -6.47 -13.87
CA VAL A 148 -0.29 -6.87 -14.95
C VAL A 148 -1.67 -7.21 -14.39
N ASP A 149 -1.72 -7.89 -13.25
CA ASP A 149 -2.96 -8.33 -12.60
C ASP A 149 -3.77 -7.14 -12.05
N ASP A 150 -3.12 -6.15 -11.46
CA ASP A 150 -3.74 -4.87 -11.07
C ASP A 150 -2.88 -3.69 -11.53
N PRO A 151 -3.15 -3.15 -12.72
CA PRO A 151 -2.35 -2.07 -13.30
C PRO A 151 -2.32 -0.76 -12.49
N LEU A 152 -3.23 -0.56 -11.55
CA LEU A 152 -3.18 0.59 -10.65
C LEU A 152 -1.90 0.61 -9.80
N ARG A 153 -1.27 -0.56 -9.61
CA ARG A 153 0.00 -0.69 -8.90
C ARG A 153 1.15 0.04 -9.57
N LEU A 154 1.09 0.24 -10.90
CA LEU A 154 2.04 1.09 -11.62
C LEU A 154 2.08 2.51 -11.04
N LEU A 155 0.91 3.09 -10.75
CA LEU A 155 0.82 4.42 -10.15
C LEU A 155 1.13 4.39 -8.64
N ARG A 156 0.76 3.31 -7.94
CA ARG A 156 1.01 3.14 -6.51
C ARG A 156 2.50 3.15 -6.16
N ILE A 157 3.39 2.67 -7.03
CA ILE A 157 4.85 2.77 -6.87
C ILE A 157 5.26 4.23 -6.61
N PHE A 158 4.81 5.15 -7.47
CA PHE A 158 5.14 6.58 -7.37
C PHE A 158 4.39 7.27 -6.22
N ARG A 159 3.15 6.85 -5.94
CA ARG A 159 2.45 7.32 -4.74
C ARG A 159 3.25 7.01 -3.47
N PHE A 160 3.76 5.79 -3.34
CA PHE A 160 4.57 5.43 -2.18
C PHE A 160 5.88 6.19 -2.16
N GLN A 161 6.50 6.46 -3.31
CA GLN A 161 7.65 7.36 -3.38
C GLN A 161 7.32 8.75 -2.87
N ALA A 162 6.20 9.34 -3.30
CA ALA A 162 5.76 10.66 -2.84
C ALA A 162 5.53 10.70 -1.32
N ILE A 163 5.03 9.62 -0.71
CA ILE A 163 4.74 9.54 0.72
C ILE A 163 5.97 9.25 1.57
N THR A 164 6.91 8.43 1.09
CA THR A 164 8.05 7.92 1.88
C THR A 164 9.36 8.61 1.56
N GLY A 165 9.52 9.15 0.35
CA GLY A 165 10.80 9.66 -0.17
C GLY A 165 11.77 8.57 -0.64
N PHE A 166 11.40 7.31 -0.54
CA PHE A 166 12.23 6.15 -0.87
C PHE A 166 12.67 6.15 -2.34
N ASP A 167 13.79 5.53 -2.62
CA ASP A 167 14.34 5.44 -3.95
C ASP A 167 13.71 4.32 -4.79
N ILE A 168 13.53 4.62 -6.06
CA ILE A 168 13.16 3.66 -7.10
C ILE A 168 14.38 3.49 -8.01
N ASP A 169 14.84 2.26 -8.22
CA ASP A 169 15.96 2.04 -9.10
C ASP A 169 15.57 2.12 -10.59
N GLU A 170 16.58 2.32 -11.44
CA GLU A 170 16.42 2.45 -12.90
C GLU A 170 15.79 1.19 -13.54
N ASN A 171 16.02 0.02 -12.95
CA ASN A 171 15.45 -1.22 -13.47
C ASN A 171 13.94 -1.25 -13.25
N LEU A 172 13.47 -0.85 -12.06
CA LEU A 172 12.03 -0.76 -11.78
C LEU A 172 11.35 0.29 -12.68
N ILE A 173 12.01 1.44 -12.93
CA ILE A 173 11.49 2.43 -13.90
C ILE A 173 11.35 1.83 -15.31
N LYS A 174 12.31 1.03 -15.77
CA LYS A 174 12.24 0.33 -17.06
C LYS A 174 11.08 -0.68 -17.10
N ILE A 175 10.89 -1.47 -16.05
CA ILE A 175 9.77 -2.42 -15.94
C ILE A 175 8.44 -1.66 -16.02
N VAL A 176 8.27 -0.59 -15.24
CA VAL A 176 7.05 0.24 -15.30
C VAL A 176 6.82 0.78 -16.70
N LYS A 177 7.87 1.26 -17.37
CA LYS A 177 7.79 1.79 -18.74
C LYS A 177 7.31 0.75 -19.77
N GLN A 178 7.72 -0.52 -19.60
CA GLN A 178 7.27 -1.61 -20.49
C GLN A 178 5.76 -1.86 -20.33
N HIS A 179 5.21 -1.68 -19.14
CA HIS A 179 3.81 -1.94 -18.83
C HIS A 179 2.93 -0.67 -18.77
N LYS A 180 3.46 0.51 -19.09
CA LYS A 180 2.79 1.81 -18.90
C LYS A 180 1.38 1.89 -19.50
N ASN A 181 1.16 1.29 -20.68
CA ASN A 181 -0.14 1.34 -21.36
C ASN A 181 -1.26 0.65 -20.57
N LEU A 182 -0.90 -0.27 -19.64
CA LEU A 182 -1.87 -0.95 -18.80
C LEU A 182 -2.59 0.00 -17.84
N ILE A 183 -2.01 1.17 -17.52
CA ILE A 183 -2.61 2.16 -16.62
C ILE A 183 -3.96 2.68 -17.12
N ASN A 184 -4.26 2.49 -18.39
CA ASN A 184 -5.55 2.88 -18.99
C ASN A 184 -6.69 1.89 -18.69
N LYS A 185 -6.40 0.71 -18.09
CA LYS A 185 -7.43 -0.31 -17.77
C LYS A 185 -8.24 -0.01 -16.50
N PRO A 186 -7.63 0.48 -15.40
CA PRO A 186 -8.38 0.81 -14.18
C PRO A 186 -9.41 1.93 -14.42
N ALA A 187 -10.48 1.92 -13.63
CA ALA A 187 -11.44 3.00 -13.62
C ALA A 187 -10.78 4.34 -13.27
N LYS A 188 -11.20 5.42 -13.93
CA LYS A 188 -10.60 6.76 -13.77
C LYS A 188 -10.68 7.27 -12.33
N GLU A 189 -11.73 6.92 -11.62
CA GLU A 189 -11.93 7.27 -10.22
C GLU A 189 -10.83 6.67 -9.33
N ARG A 190 -10.42 5.42 -9.61
CA ARG A 190 -9.31 4.77 -8.89
C ARG A 190 -7.98 5.45 -9.20
N ILE A 191 -7.73 5.82 -10.45
CA ILE A 191 -6.53 6.57 -10.87
C ILE A 191 -6.50 7.92 -10.18
N ASN A 192 -7.60 8.67 -10.19
CA ASN A 192 -7.70 9.98 -9.54
C ASN A 192 -7.44 9.88 -8.02
N TYR A 193 -7.98 8.86 -7.37
CA TYR A 193 -7.73 8.63 -5.95
C TYR A 193 -6.24 8.42 -5.62
N GLU A 194 -5.53 7.61 -6.43
CA GLU A 194 -4.09 7.41 -6.27
C GLU A 194 -3.28 8.69 -6.57
N LEU A 195 -3.67 9.47 -7.60
CA LEU A 195 -3.06 10.76 -7.90
C LEU A 195 -3.23 11.77 -6.75
N MET A 196 -4.43 11.89 -6.19
CA MET A 196 -4.66 12.78 -5.05
C MET A 196 -3.80 12.41 -3.84
N LYS A 197 -3.63 11.10 -3.59
CA LYS A 197 -2.71 10.61 -2.55
C LYS A 197 -1.24 10.88 -2.89
N LEU A 198 -0.86 10.80 -4.16
CA LEU A 198 0.49 11.15 -4.61
C LEU A 198 0.77 12.64 -4.36
N PHE A 199 -0.16 13.52 -4.76
CA PHE A 199 -0.03 14.97 -4.58
C PHE A 199 -0.04 15.41 -3.11
N SER A 200 -0.57 14.60 -2.21
CA SER A 200 -0.52 14.87 -0.76
C SER A 200 0.80 14.46 -0.09
N GLY A 201 1.73 13.85 -0.85
CA GLY A 201 3.02 13.39 -0.33
C GLY A 201 4.04 14.51 -0.18
N ASN A 202 4.97 14.35 0.77
CA ASN A 202 6.04 15.34 1.00
C ASN A 202 7.15 15.31 -0.06
N TYR A 203 7.20 14.24 -0.89
CA TYR A 203 8.24 14.04 -1.91
C TYR A 203 7.62 13.96 -3.31
N THR A 204 6.57 14.76 -3.54
CA THR A 204 5.78 14.74 -4.78
C THR A 204 6.63 15.07 -6.00
N VAL A 205 7.52 16.05 -5.95
CA VAL A 205 8.41 16.42 -7.07
C VAL A 205 9.24 15.22 -7.53
N LYS A 206 9.94 14.55 -6.60
CA LYS A 206 10.73 13.34 -6.89
C LYS A 206 9.89 12.23 -7.53
N ALA A 207 8.67 12.05 -7.06
CA ALA A 207 7.75 11.04 -7.58
C ALA A 207 7.25 11.41 -8.99
N LEU A 208 6.93 12.68 -9.26
CA LEU A 208 6.50 13.16 -10.57
C LEU A 208 7.61 13.05 -11.61
N GLU A 209 8.86 13.35 -11.26
CA GLU A 209 10.01 13.17 -12.16
C GLU A 209 10.14 11.69 -12.61
N ASN A 210 10.02 10.75 -11.68
CA ASN A 210 10.09 9.32 -11.99
C ASN A 210 8.84 8.84 -12.74
N LEU A 211 7.66 9.37 -12.40
CA LEU A 211 6.42 9.13 -13.13
C LEU A 211 6.56 9.57 -14.59
N ASP A 212 7.18 10.72 -14.83
CA ASP A 212 7.48 11.21 -16.17
C ASP A 212 8.50 10.34 -16.91
N LYS A 213 9.63 9.99 -16.27
CA LYS A 213 10.65 9.08 -16.82
C LYS A 213 10.06 7.72 -17.23
N SER A 214 9.12 7.19 -16.46
CA SER A 214 8.42 5.94 -16.75
C SER A 214 7.42 6.05 -17.92
N GLY A 215 7.01 7.27 -18.29
CA GLY A 215 5.99 7.54 -19.28
C GLY A 215 4.55 7.42 -18.79
N ILE A 216 4.31 7.04 -17.54
CA ILE A 216 2.96 6.94 -16.96
C ILE A 216 2.27 8.31 -16.95
N LEU A 217 3.00 9.39 -16.69
CA LEU A 217 2.44 10.74 -16.68
C LEU A 217 1.75 11.08 -18.01
N CYS A 218 2.39 10.78 -19.15
CA CYS A 218 1.83 11.00 -20.47
C CYS A 218 0.67 10.06 -20.82
N GLU A 219 0.62 8.86 -20.25
CA GLU A 219 -0.52 7.95 -20.43
C GLU A 219 -1.77 8.45 -19.67
N ILE A 220 -1.59 8.98 -18.45
CA ILE A 220 -2.70 9.50 -17.64
C ILE A 220 -3.14 10.89 -18.14
N LEU A 221 -2.19 11.74 -18.49
CA LEU A 221 -2.37 13.13 -18.90
C LEU A 221 -1.70 13.37 -20.26
N PRO A 222 -2.36 13.03 -21.39
CA PRO A 222 -1.76 13.10 -22.72
C PRO A 222 -1.25 14.49 -23.13
N ILE A 223 -1.79 15.57 -22.52
CA ILE A 223 -1.33 16.95 -22.77
C ILE A 223 0.18 17.10 -22.50
N PHE A 224 0.76 16.33 -21.59
CA PHE A 224 2.19 16.38 -21.31
C PHE A 224 3.08 15.93 -22.48
N ASN A 225 2.53 15.22 -23.46
CA ASN A 225 3.27 14.95 -24.72
C ASN A 225 3.57 16.22 -25.51
N ASP A 226 2.68 17.22 -25.46
CA ASP A 226 2.90 18.51 -26.13
C ASP A 226 3.75 19.44 -25.26
N VAL A 227 3.55 19.44 -23.95
CA VAL A 227 4.37 20.18 -22.99
C VAL A 227 5.86 19.81 -23.14
N LYS A 228 6.18 18.53 -23.33
CA LYS A 228 7.57 18.04 -23.55
C LYS A 228 8.26 18.59 -24.81
N LYS A 229 7.49 19.02 -25.81
CA LYS A 229 8.03 19.58 -27.06
C LYS A 229 8.43 21.06 -26.95
N VAL A 230 8.02 21.73 -25.86
CA VAL A 230 8.31 23.15 -25.65
C VAL A 230 9.71 23.29 -25.05
N PRO A 231 10.67 23.89 -25.79
CA PRO A 231 12.02 24.08 -25.32
C PRO A 231 12.09 25.20 -24.27
N PRO A 232 13.18 25.27 -23.48
CA PRO A 232 13.45 26.42 -22.64
C PRO A 232 13.61 27.69 -23.48
N ASN A 233 13.32 28.85 -22.88
CA ASN A 233 13.45 30.16 -23.56
C ASN A 233 14.22 31.15 -22.66
N SER A 234 14.38 32.41 -23.13
CA SER A 234 15.14 33.43 -22.38
C SER A 234 14.58 33.80 -21.00
N HIS A 235 13.32 33.51 -20.73
CA HIS A 235 12.67 33.80 -19.45
C HIS A 235 12.58 32.57 -18.54
N HIS A 236 12.74 31.37 -19.09
CA HIS A 236 12.59 30.10 -18.40
C HIS A 236 13.80 29.20 -18.69
N HIS A 237 14.63 28.96 -17.68
CA HIS A 237 15.85 28.15 -17.81
C HIS A 237 15.56 26.63 -17.85
N LEU A 238 14.37 26.20 -17.38
CA LEU A 238 13.90 24.82 -17.49
C LEU A 238 12.97 24.62 -18.70
N PRO A 239 12.93 23.43 -19.30
CA PRO A 239 11.86 23.05 -20.21
C PRO A 239 10.50 23.19 -19.51
N LEU A 240 9.42 23.41 -20.27
CA LEU A 240 8.08 23.62 -19.71
C LEU A 240 7.64 22.47 -18.80
N ILE A 241 8.03 21.22 -19.11
CA ILE A 241 7.76 20.06 -18.27
C ILE A 241 8.42 20.19 -16.89
N GLY A 242 9.66 20.70 -16.82
CA GLY A 242 10.34 20.94 -15.54
C GLY A 242 9.59 21.94 -14.67
N HIS A 243 9.20 23.08 -15.22
CA HIS A 243 8.37 24.07 -14.52
C HIS A 243 7.00 23.54 -14.08
N SER A 244 6.44 22.57 -14.80
CA SER A 244 5.14 22.01 -14.47
C SER A 244 5.20 21.00 -13.32
N ILE A 245 6.41 20.49 -13.02
CA ILE A 245 6.65 19.51 -11.95
C ILE A 245 7.11 20.22 -10.65
N GLU A 246 7.87 21.29 -10.75
CA GLU A 246 8.23 22.16 -9.61
C GLU A 246 7.00 22.89 -9.02
#